data_a288e6ce03c9f97f4ea3545b99c4f277
#
_entry.id   a288e6ce03c9f97f4ea3545b99c4f277
#
_cell.length_a   1.000
_cell.length_b   1.000
_cell.length_c   1.000
_cell.angle_alpha   90.00
_cell.angle_beta   90.00
_cell.angle_gamma   90.00
#
_symmetry.space_group_name_H-M   'P 1'
#
loop_
_entity.id
_entity.type
_entity.pdbx_description
1 polymer ?
#
loop_
_entity_poly.entity_id
_entity_poly.type
_entity_poly.pdbx_seq_one_letter_code
_entity_poly.pdbx_strand_id
1 'polypeptide(L)'
;MVFKKKLSKTLERMFSLHPKLIDFDLSRLKSLMSKFGNPENELKNVIHIAGTNGKGSTASFLKEILEAHGLTVNVYTSPHLINFNERIRIRKKLISDELLINILENIELENKNKPITFFEITTAAALIAFQKYKSDFNIIETGLGGRLDATNIIDKKKLCIITKIGFDHTEFLGQEIK
;
A
#
# COMPACT_ATOMS: atom_id res chain seq x y z
N MET A 1 11.95 14.91 16.59
CA MET A 1 10.90 15.95 16.50
C MET A 1 10.80 16.57 15.11
N VAL A 2 11.91 16.95 14.47
CA VAL A 2 11.93 17.60 13.14
C VAL A 2 11.31 16.74 12.02
N PHE A 3 11.71 15.48 11.86
CA PHE A 3 11.17 14.58 10.83
C PHE A 3 9.67 14.34 10.97
N LYS A 4 9.15 14.17 12.19
CA LYS A 4 7.72 13.94 12.41
C LYS A 4 6.86 15.11 11.92
N LYS A 5 7.31 16.36 12.17
CA LYS A 5 6.63 17.57 11.68
C LYS A 5 6.74 17.71 10.14
N LYS A 6 7.89 17.32 9.55
CA LYS A 6 8.08 17.33 8.10
C LYS A 6 7.19 16.29 7.43
N LEU A 7 7.12 15.06 7.98
CA LEU A 7 6.26 13.99 7.47
C LEU A 7 4.79 14.40 7.46
N SER A 8 4.27 14.97 8.57
CA SER A 8 2.89 15.47 8.63
C SER A 8 2.57 16.45 7.50
N LYS A 9 3.43 17.46 7.31
CA LYS A 9 3.26 18.44 6.23
C LYS A 9 3.31 17.81 4.84
N THR A 10 4.19 16.83 4.62
CA THR A 10 4.29 16.13 3.35
C THR A 10 3.01 15.33 3.07
N LEU A 11 2.50 14.60 4.06
CA LEU A 11 1.25 13.85 3.94
C LEU A 11 0.04 14.76 3.70
N GLU A 12 -0.03 15.93 4.36
CA GLU A 12 -1.08 16.94 4.13
C GLU A 12 -1.09 17.43 2.67
N ARG A 13 0.08 17.73 2.11
CA ARG A 13 0.18 18.11 0.68
C ARG A 13 -0.28 17.00 -0.25
N MET A 14 0.15 15.75 0.02
CA MET A 14 -0.27 14.59 -0.78
C MET A 14 -1.78 14.37 -0.74
N PHE A 15 -2.41 14.59 0.42
CA PHE A 15 -3.84 14.45 0.59
C PHE A 15 -4.64 15.44 -0.27
N SER A 16 -4.09 16.60 -0.57
CA SER A 16 -4.76 17.64 -1.37
C SER A 16 -4.66 17.45 -2.88
N LEU A 17 -3.91 16.45 -3.38
CA LEU A 17 -3.67 16.27 -4.82
C LEU A 17 -4.88 15.74 -5.60
N HIS A 18 -5.88 15.19 -4.93
CA HIS A 18 -7.09 14.70 -5.59
C HIS A 18 -8.36 15.15 -4.85
N PRO A 19 -9.40 15.61 -5.56
CA PRO A 19 -10.65 16.07 -4.93
C PRO A 19 -11.48 14.94 -4.32
N LYS A 20 -11.28 13.69 -4.76
CA LYS A 20 -11.94 12.51 -4.24
C LYS A 20 -10.99 11.67 -3.40
N LEU A 21 -11.46 11.15 -2.28
CA LEU A 21 -10.70 10.22 -1.44
C LEU A 21 -10.58 8.84 -2.09
N ILE A 22 -11.60 8.42 -2.82
CA ILE A 22 -11.70 7.13 -3.50
C ILE A 22 -12.06 7.39 -4.96
N ASP A 23 -11.26 6.84 -5.85
CA ASP A 23 -11.51 6.87 -7.29
C ASP A 23 -10.88 5.61 -7.94
N PHE A 24 -11.74 4.76 -8.48
CA PHE A 24 -11.36 3.45 -9.03
C PHE A 24 -10.77 3.57 -10.44
N ASP A 25 -9.54 4.06 -10.52
CA ASP A 25 -8.78 4.11 -11.77
C ASP A 25 -7.32 3.72 -11.51
N LEU A 26 -6.91 2.61 -12.08
CA LEU A 26 -5.53 2.12 -11.97
C LEU A 26 -4.56 2.81 -12.95
N SER A 27 -5.05 3.54 -13.93
CA SER A 27 -4.22 4.14 -14.98
C SER A 27 -3.27 5.20 -14.44
N ARG A 28 -3.73 6.01 -13.50
CA ARG A 28 -2.92 7.06 -12.85
C ARG A 28 -1.73 6.46 -12.11
N LEU A 29 -2.00 5.45 -11.28
CA LEU A 29 -0.95 4.78 -10.52
C LEU A 29 0.02 4.04 -11.45
N LYS A 30 -0.45 3.33 -12.47
CA LYS A 30 0.40 2.69 -13.50
C LYS A 30 1.28 3.72 -14.21
N SER A 31 0.73 4.87 -14.59
CA SER A 31 1.49 5.97 -15.20
C SER A 31 2.56 6.54 -14.25
N LEU A 32 2.27 6.61 -12.95
CA LEU A 32 3.26 7.02 -11.96
C LEU A 32 4.35 5.97 -11.80
N MET A 33 3.97 4.68 -11.63
CA MET A 33 4.92 3.58 -11.42
C MET A 33 5.88 3.39 -12.60
N SER A 34 5.43 3.63 -13.83
CA SER A 34 6.31 3.57 -15.01
C SER A 34 7.49 4.53 -14.93
N LYS A 35 7.36 5.66 -14.25
CA LYS A 35 8.44 6.62 -14.03
C LYS A 35 9.49 6.13 -13.03
N PHE A 36 9.11 5.18 -12.19
CA PHE A 36 9.98 4.52 -11.22
C PHE A 36 10.47 3.15 -11.72
N GLY A 37 10.27 2.82 -13.01
CA GLY A 37 10.70 1.56 -13.61
C GLY A 37 9.81 0.37 -13.26
N ASN A 38 8.54 0.61 -12.92
CA ASN A 38 7.53 -0.40 -12.54
C ASN A 38 7.99 -1.32 -11.40
N PRO A 39 8.27 -0.75 -10.21
CA PRO A 39 8.79 -1.50 -9.07
C PRO A 39 7.89 -2.65 -8.62
N GLU A 40 6.58 -2.57 -8.89
CA GLU A 40 5.60 -3.63 -8.62
C GLU A 40 5.92 -4.95 -9.34
N ASN A 41 6.53 -4.88 -10.51
CA ASN A 41 6.89 -6.06 -11.32
C ASN A 41 8.11 -6.82 -10.78
N GLU A 42 8.91 -6.19 -9.93
CA GLU A 42 10.09 -6.78 -9.32
C GLU A 42 9.81 -7.49 -7.98
N LEU A 43 8.62 -7.29 -7.42
CA LEU A 43 8.25 -7.89 -6.14
C LEU A 43 8.10 -9.40 -6.28
N LYS A 44 8.76 -10.14 -5.38
CA LYS A 44 8.70 -11.60 -5.35
C LYS A 44 7.72 -12.08 -4.30
N ASN A 45 7.11 -13.25 -4.56
CA ASN A 45 6.26 -13.96 -3.60
C ASN A 45 5.21 -13.05 -2.95
N VAL A 46 4.48 -12.28 -3.76
CA VAL A 46 3.43 -11.40 -3.27
C VAL A 46 2.24 -12.22 -2.78
N ILE A 47 1.83 -11.98 -1.53
CA ILE A 47 0.59 -12.46 -0.94
C ILE A 47 -0.37 -11.26 -0.87
N HIS A 48 -1.44 -11.30 -1.65
CA HIS A 48 -2.41 -10.22 -1.75
C HIS A 48 -3.67 -10.58 -0.97
N ILE A 49 -4.08 -9.74 -0.02
CA ILE A 49 -5.16 -10.04 0.92
C ILE A 49 -6.31 -9.06 0.72
N ALA A 50 -7.48 -9.57 0.35
CA ALA A 50 -8.72 -8.82 0.19
C ALA A 50 -9.80 -9.33 1.15
N GLY A 51 -10.90 -8.58 1.28
CA GLY A 51 -12.05 -8.91 2.11
C GLY A 51 -12.54 -7.72 2.95
N THR A 52 -13.65 -7.87 3.63
CA THR A 52 -14.20 -6.82 4.49
C THR A 52 -13.51 -6.82 5.85
N ASN A 53 -13.53 -7.94 6.56
CA ASN A 53 -12.98 -8.07 7.90
C ASN A 53 -11.86 -9.11 7.96
N GLY A 54 -10.86 -8.86 8.82
CA GLY A 54 -9.80 -9.84 9.09
C GLY A 54 -8.58 -9.74 8.17
N LYS A 55 -8.52 -8.79 7.22
CA LYS A 55 -7.36 -8.60 6.33
C LYS A 55 -6.06 -8.37 7.11
N GLY A 56 -6.05 -7.33 7.96
CA GLY A 56 -4.87 -6.97 8.76
C GLY A 56 -4.48 -8.06 9.76
N SER A 57 -5.45 -8.76 10.37
CA SER A 57 -5.16 -9.91 11.25
C SER A 57 -4.49 -11.05 10.48
N THR A 58 -5.01 -11.36 9.28
CA THR A 58 -4.41 -12.38 8.40
C THR A 58 -3.00 -11.99 7.99
N ALA A 59 -2.78 -10.72 7.61
CA ALA A 59 -1.44 -10.20 7.29
C ALA A 59 -0.48 -10.33 8.47
N SER A 60 -0.93 -10.01 9.69
CA SER A 60 -0.12 -10.13 10.90
C SER A 60 0.24 -11.58 11.22
N PHE A 61 -0.72 -12.51 11.18
CA PHE A 61 -0.44 -13.93 11.42
C PHE A 61 0.54 -14.50 10.39
N LEU A 62 0.33 -14.22 9.11
CA LEU A 62 1.23 -14.68 8.05
C LEU A 62 2.63 -14.13 8.23
N LYS A 63 2.76 -12.86 8.56
CA LYS A 63 4.05 -12.24 8.84
C LYS A 63 4.77 -12.97 9.98
N GLU A 64 4.10 -13.17 11.12
CA GLU A 64 4.71 -13.84 12.28
C GLU A 64 5.11 -15.28 11.96
N ILE A 65 4.29 -16.05 11.23
CA ILE A 65 4.60 -17.41 10.81
C ILE A 65 5.83 -17.43 9.91
N LEU A 66 5.87 -16.60 8.87
CA LEU A 66 7.00 -16.56 7.94
C LEU A 66 8.30 -16.10 8.63
N GLU A 67 8.23 -15.08 9.48
CA GLU A 67 9.39 -14.60 10.25
C GLU A 67 9.89 -15.64 11.27
N ALA A 68 9.01 -16.43 11.89
CA ALA A 68 9.38 -17.54 12.75
C ALA A 68 10.14 -18.66 12.02
N HIS A 69 9.92 -18.79 10.69
CA HIS A 69 10.68 -19.71 9.83
C HIS A 69 11.97 -19.08 9.26
N GLY A 70 12.40 -17.93 9.78
CA GLY A 70 13.62 -17.27 9.36
C GLY A 70 13.52 -16.48 8.05
N LEU A 71 12.32 -16.32 7.49
CA LEU A 71 12.09 -15.59 6.24
C LEU A 71 11.94 -14.08 6.50
N THR A 72 12.34 -13.28 5.54
CA THR A 72 12.15 -11.83 5.59
C THR A 72 10.81 -11.45 4.94
N VAL A 73 10.06 -10.54 5.57
CA VAL A 73 8.71 -10.17 5.11
C VAL A 73 8.55 -8.65 5.10
N ASN A 74 8.14 -8.11 3.95
CA ASN A 74 7.62 -6.76 3.86
C ASN A 74 6.08 -6.79 3.96
N VAL A 75 5.49 -5.80 4.62
CA VAL A 75 4.03 -5.76 4.82
C VAL A 75 3.49 -4.36 4.54
N TYR A 76 2.46 -4.29 3.71
CA TYR A 76 1.65 -3.09 3.49
C TYR A 76 0.25 -3.34 4.00
N THR A 77 -0.22 -2.48 4.92
CA THR A 77 -1.56 -2.56 5.54
C THR A 77 -2.23 -1.21 5.60
N SER A 78 -3.55 -1.18 5.73
CA SER A 78 -4.34 0.03 5.91
C SER A 78 -5.67 -0.23 6.66
N PRO A 79 -6.17 0.75 7.41
CA PRO A 79 -5.52 2.00 7.81
C PRO A 79 -4.44 1.80 8.89
N HIS A 80 -3.73 2.86 9.27
CA HIS A 80 -2.90 2.88 10.48
C HIS A 80 -3.73 3.22 11.73
N LEU A 81 -3.23 2.86 12.91
CA LEU A 81 -3.90 3.14 14.17
C LEU A 81 -3.45 4.48 14.79
N ILE A 82 -2.16 4.74 14.85
CA ILE A 82 -1.58 5.91 15.50
C ILE A 82 -0.66 6.68 14.55
N ASN A 83 0.29 6.00 13.92
CA ASN A 83 1.28 6.63 13.06
C ASN A 83 1.20 6.08 11.64
N PHE A 84 1.33 6.97 10.67
CA PHE A 84 1.28 6.60 9.25
C PHE A 84 2.27 5.49 8.87
N ASN A 85 3.45 5.47 9.49
CA ASN A 85 4.50 4.48 9.23
C ASN A 85 4.06 3.02 9.48
N GLU A 86 3.01 2.81 10.28
CA GLU A 86 2.44 1.48 10.53
C GLU A 86 1.98 0.79 9.26
N ARG A 87 1.60 1.58 8.23
CA ARG A 87 1.16 1.06 6.93
C ARG A 87 2.25 0.33 6.16
N ILE A 88 3.53 0.67 6.40
CA ILE A 88 4.66 0.15 5.63
C ILE A 88 5.70 -0.44 6.59
N ARG A 89 5.76 -1.74 6.61
CA ARG A 89 6.78 -2.49 7.36
C ARG A 89 7.80 -3.07 6.36
N ILE A 90 9.05 -2.75 6.58
CA ILE A 90 10.18 -3.27 5.81
C ILE A 90 10.89 -4.29 6.69
N ARG A 91 10.72 -5.58 6.37
CA ARG A 91 11.22 -6.67 7.21
C ARG A 91 10.69 -6.49 8.66
N LYS A 92 11.56 -6.52 9.65
CA LYS A 92 11.18 -6.43 11.08
C LYS A 92 10.88 -5.03 11.59
N LYS A 93 11.00 -3.97 10.76
CA LYS A 93 10.88 -2.56 11.20
C LYS A 93 9.82 -1.80 10.43
N LEU A 94 9.17 -0.87 11.08
CA LEU A 94 8.37 0.13 10.37
C LEU A 94 9.29 1.03 9.54
N ILE A 95 8.77 1.52 8.41
CA ILE A 95 9.50 2.49 7.61
C ILE A 95 9.86 3.73 8.45
N SER A 96 11.09 4.22 8.34
CA SER A 96 11.48 5.44 9.06
C SER A 96 10.85 6.68 8.43
N ASP A 97 10.62 7.73 9.25
CA ASP A 97 10.11 9.02 8.77
C ASP A 97 10.97 9.56 7.63
N GLU A 98 12.28 9.49 7.76
CA GLU A 98 13.23 9.98 6.77
C GLU A 98 13.09 9.25 5.41
N LEU A 99 13.07 7.92 5.43
CA LEU A 99 12.90 7.12 4.20
C LEU A 99 11.54 7.39 3.56
N LEU A 100 10.48 7.46 4.36
CA LEU A 100 9.14 7.73 3.86
C LEU A 100 9.04 9.13 3.24
N ILE A 101 9.58 10.15 3.90
CA ILE A 101 9.62 11.52 3.37
C ILE A 101 10.36 11.53 2.02
N ASN A 102 11.54 10.93 1.95
CA ASN A 102 12.33 10.90 0.72
C ASN A 102 11.57 10.23 -0.44
N ILE A 103 10.87 9.13 -0.18
CA ILE A 103 10.06 8.46 -1.21
C ILE A 103 8.88 9.34 -1.63
N LEU A 104 8.15 9.93 -0.68
CA LEU A 104 6.99 10.78 -0.97
C LEU A 104 7.39 12.05 -1.74
N GLU A 105 8.49 12.70 -1.39
CA GLU A 105 9.00 13.86 -2.10
C GLU A 105 9.40 13.52 -3.55
N ASN A 106 9.99 12.35 -3.79
CA ASN A 106 10.28 11.87 -5.15
C ASN A 106 8.99 11.56 -5.93
N ILE A 107 7.99 10.95 -5.28
CA ILE A 107 6.67 10.73 -5.89
C ILE A 107 6.02 12.06 -6.28
N GLU A 108 6.04 13.06 -5.40
CA GLU A 108 5.52 14.40 -5.65
C GLU A 108 6.18 15.02 -6.88
N LEU A 109 7.50 14.96 -6.94
CA LEU A 109 8.31 15.51 -8.05
C LEU A 109 7.90 14.84 -9.39
N GLU A 110 7.82 13.51 -9.42
CA GLU A 110 7.49 12.76 -10.62
C GLU A 110 6.01 12.88 -11.00
N ASN A 111 5.13 13.03 -10.03
CA ASN A 111 3.69 13.19 -10.28
C ASN A 111 3.35 14.49 -10.98
N LYS A 112 4.17 15.57 -10.79
CA LYS A 112 4.00 16.87 -11.46
C LYS A 112 2.59 17.44 -11.27
N ASN A 113 2.10 17.42 -10.06
CA ASN A 113 0.76 17.92 -9.66
C ASN A 113 -0.42 17.28 -10.44
N LYS A 114 -0.25 16.13 -11.05
CA LYS A 114 -1.38 15.42 -11.66
C LYS A 114 -2.32 14.89 -10.57
N PRO A 115 -3.63 14.85 -10.82
CA PRO A 115 -4.57 14.26 -9.88
C PRO A 115 -4.20 12.80 -9.59
N ILE A 116 -4.06 12.49 -8.30
CA ILE A 116 -3.77 11.13 -7.81
C ILE A 116 -4.27 11.02 -6.38
N THR A 117 -4.97 9.94 -6.04
CA THR A 117 -5.55 9.78 -4.70
C THR A 117 -4.46 9.52 -3.65
N PHE A 118 -4.76 9.87 -2.41
CA PHE A 118 -3.87 9.62 -1.30
C PHE A 118 -3.51 8.13 -1.14
N PHE A 119 -4.48 7.23 -1.39
CA PHE A 119 -4.23 5.79 -1.31
C PHE A 119 -3.32 5.30 -2.44
N GLU A 120 -3.47 5.82 -3.66
CA GLU A 120 -2.54 5.52 -4.76
C GLU A 120 -1.10 5.94 -4.44
N ILE A 121 -0.92 7.14 -3.88
CA ILE A 121 0.41 7.64 -3.46
C ILE A 121 1.03 6.75 -2.39
N THR A 122 0.24 6.38 -1.38
CA THR A 122 0.76 5.56 -0.27
C THR A 122 1.06 4.13 -0.71
N THR A 123 0.29 3.60 -1.66
CA THR A 123 0.58 2.32 -2.32
C THR A 123 1.87 2.41 -3.13
N ALA A 124 2.04 3.46 -3.95
CA ALA A 124 3.29 3.72 -4.67
C ALA A 124 4.50 3.75 -3.74
N ALA A 125 4.39 4.46 -2.61
CA ALA A 125 5.46 4.55 -1.63
C ALA A 125 5.85 3.18 -1.05
N ALA A 126 4.86 2.33 -0.76
CA ALA A 126 5.11 0.97 -0.29
C ALA A 126 5.83 0.12 -1.34
N LEU A 127 5.37 0.15 -2.59
CA LEU A 127 5.96 -0.63 -3.69
C LEU A 127 7.40 -0.21 -4.00
N ILE A 128 7.68 1.09 -4.03
CA ILE A 128 9.04 1.63 -4.20
C ILE A 128 9.94 1.20 -3.03
N ALA A 129 9.45 1.29 -1.80
CA ALA A 129 10.20 0.85 -0.63
C ALA A 129 10.52 -0.65 -0.68
N PHE A 130 9.56 -1.49 -1.09
CA PHE A 130 9.72 -2.95 -1.14
C PHE A 130 10.64 -3.40 -2.28
N GLN A 131 10.62 -2.72 -3.41
CA GLN A 131 11.57 -2.96 -4.49
C GLN A 131 13.02 -2.63 -4.03
N LYS A 132 13.20 -1.52 -3.32
CA LYS A 132 14.51 -1.12 -2.77
C LYS A 132 14.99 -2.06 -1.66
N TYR A 133 14.10 -2.50 -0.79
CA TYR A 133 14.39 -3.38 0.35
C TYR A 133 13.77 -4.76 0.13
N LYS A 134 14.38 -5.54 -0.77
CA LYS A 134 13.88 -6.87 -1.17
C LYS A 134 13.73 -7.80 0.04
N SER A 135 12.67 -8.58 0.03
CA SER A 135 12.34 -9.60 1.04
C SER A 135 11.94 -10.91 0.38
N ASP A 136 11.90 -11.99 1.16
CA ASP A 136 11.44 -13.30 0.67
C ASP A 136 9.96 -13.28 0.32
N PHE A 137 9.15 -12.54 1.11
CA PHE A 137 7.71 -12.36 0.88
C PHE A 137 7.31 -10.90 1.00
N ASN A 138 6.29 -10.52 0.23
CA ASN A 138 5.63 -9.23 0.32
C ASN A 138 4.14 -9.44 0.56
N ILE A 139 3.63 -9.08 1.75
CA ILE A 139 2.23 -9.17 2.11
C ILE A 139 1.58 -7.83 1.86
N ILE A 140 0.55 -7.80 1.02
CA ILE A 140 -0.12 -6.59 0.59
C ILE A 140 -1.61 -6.70 0.92
N GLU A 141 -2.09 -5.83 1.80
CA GLU A 141 -3.52 -5.68 2.12
C GLU A 141 -4.18 -4.71 1.15
N THR A 142 -5.34 -5.07 0.60
CA THR A 142 -6.16 -4.14 -0.18
C THR A 142 -6.77 -3.05 0.72
N GLY A 143 -6.90 -1.84 0.18
CA GLY A 143 -7.64 -0.78 0.87
C GLY A 143 -9.14 -1.01 0.82
N LEU A 144 -9.67 -1.24 -0.38
CA LEU A 144 -11.11 -1.35 -0.63
C LEU A 144 -11.42 -2.30 -1.80
N GLY A 145 -12.31 -3.26 -1.55
CA GLY A 145 -12.71 -4.23 -2.57
C GLY A 145 -11.53 -5.12 -2.99
N GLY A 146 -11.02 -4.96 -4.21
CA GLY A 146 -9.89 -5.75 -4.70
C GLY A 146 -9.57 -5.46 -6.17
N ARG A 147 -10.53 -5.71 -7.08
CA ARG A 147 -10.30 -5.64 -8.53
C ARG A 147 -9.76 -4.28 -9.01
N LEU A 148 -10.29 -3.19 -8.48
CA LEU A 148 -9.91 -1.81 -8.83
C LEU A 148 -9.12 -1.12 -7.70
N ASP A 149 -8.73 -1.86 -6.68
CA ASP A 149 -7.88 -1.34 -5.62
C ASP A 149 -6.49 -1.01 -6.15
N ALA A 150 -5.88 0.07 -5.66
CA ALA A 150 -4.55 0.52 -6.10
C ALA A 150 -3.49 -0.59 -5.98
N THR A 151 -3.60 -1.46 -4.98
CA THR A 151 -2.67 -2.58 -4.79
C THR A 151 -2.78 -3.65 -5.89
N ASN A 152 -3.88 -3.65 -6.66
CA ASN A 152 -4.10 -4.63 -7.73
C ASN A 152 -3.34 -4.33 -9.02
N ILE A 153 -2.52 -3.28 -9.07
CA ILE A 153 -1.55 -3.09 -10.17
C ILE A 153 -0.45 -4.16 -10.21
N ILE A 154 -0.27 -4.91 -9.13
CA ILE A 154 0.68 -6.02 -9.04
C ILE A 154 0.12 -7.20 -9.82
N ASP A 155 0.68 -7.51 -10.99
CA ASP A 155 0.18 -8.60 -11.83
C ASP A 155 0.59 -9.99 -11.30
N LYS A 156 1.85 -10.14 -10.85
CA LYS A 156 2.39 -11.43 -10.40
C LYS A 156 2.20 -11.63 -8.90
N LYS A 157 1.15 -12.34 -8.53
CA LYS A 157 0.84 -12.72 -7.15
C LYS A 157 1.13 -14.21 -6.94
N LYS A 158 1.82 -14.55 -5.85
CA LYS A 158 2.05 -15.93 -5.41
C LYS A 158 0.77 -16.55 -4.87
N LEU A 159 0.00 -15.74 -4.13
CA LEU A 159 -1.23 -16.14 -3.47
C LEU A 159 -2.17 -14.94 -3.35
N CYS A 160 -3.45 -15.17 -3.57
CA CYS A 160 -4.52 -14.24 -3.21
C CYS A 160 -5.36 -14.87 -2.11
N ILE A 161 -5.59 -14.12 -1.04
CA ILE A 161 -6.43 -14.55 0.10
C ILE A 161 -7.65 -13.63 0.13
N ILE A 162 -8.83 -14.22 0.19
CA ILE A 162 -10.07 -13.51 0.42
C ILE A 162 -10.54 -13.88 1.83
N THR A 163 -10.55 -12.90 2.72
CA THR A 163 -11.07 -13.06 4.08
C THR A 163 -12.60 -12.93 4.08
N LYS A 164 -13.21 -12.81 5.25
CA LYS A 164 -14.67 -12.69 5.34
C LYS A 164 -15.18 -11.50 4.53
N ILE A 165 -16.12 -11.77 3.62
CA ILE A 165 -16.88 -10.76 2.88
C ILE A 165 -18.12 -10.36 3.68
N GLY A 166 -18.43 -9.08 3.73
CA GLY A 166 -19.61 -8.51 4.36
C GLY A 166 -19.97 -7.19 3.72
N PHE A 167 -21.04 -6.56 4.19
CA PHE A 167 -21.43 -5.23 3.74
C PHE A 167 -20.51 -4.18 4.35
N ASP A 168 -19.83 -3.44 3.50
CA ASP A 168 -19.01 -2.29 3.82
C ASP A 168 -18.85 -1.43 2.57
N HIS A 169 -18.66 -0.13 2.72
CA HIS A 169 -18.50 0.79 1.59
C HIS A 169 -19.52 0.59 0.46
N THR A 170 -20.80 0.40 0.83
CA THR A 170 -21.86 0.03 -0.12
C THR A 170 -22.12 1.09 -1.20
N GLU A 171 -21.71 2.33 -0.95
CA GLU A 171 -21.70 3.42 -1.94
C GLU A 171 -20.74 3.18 -3.11
N PHE A 172 -19.70 2.34 -2.91
CA PHE A 172 -18.69 2.02 -3.92
C PHE A 172 -18.78 0.58 -4.41
N LEU A 173 -19.08 -0.36 -3.52
CA LEU A 173 -19.08 -1.80 -3.81
C LEU A 173 -20.48 -2.36 -4.12
N GLY A 174 -21.52 -1.55 -3.93
CA GLY A 174 -22.90 -1.97 -4.14
C GLY A 174 -23.55 -2.57 -2.89
N GLN A 175 -24.86 -2.84 -3.02
CA GLN A 175 -25.70 -3.29 -1.90
C GLN A 175 -25.99 -4.80 -1.92
N GLU A 176 -25.29 -5.56 -2.77
CA GLU A 176 -25.48 -7.00 -2.91
C GLU A 176 -24.14 -7.71 -2.83
N ILE A 177 -24.13 -8.84 -2.10
CA ILE A 177 -23.00 -9.79 -2.10
C ILE A 177 -23.33 -10.86 -3.15
N LYS A 178 -22.59 -10.86 -4.27
CA LYS A 178 -22.73 -11.85 -5.36
C LYS A 178 -21.46 -12.68 -5.46
#